data_ba705adeeb990ce91fe928a7bdfd7e9b
#
_entry.id   ba705adeeb990ce91fe928a7bdfd7e9b
#
_cell.length_a   1.000
_cell.length_b   1.000
_cell.length_c   1.000
_cell.angle_alpha   90.00
_cell.angle_beta   90.00
_cell.angle_gamma   90.00
#
_symmetry.space_group_name_H-M   'P 1'
#
loop_
_entity.id
_entity.type
_entity.pdbx_description
1 polymer ?
#
loop_
_entity_poly.entity_id
_entity_poly.type
_entity_poly.pdbx_seq_one_letter_code
_entity_poly.pdbx_strand_id
1 'polypeptide(L)'
;MMRLHHALSEKQRRQLTEVFSNEDMAQWEYHTQDGWKPFDRVFLTEEGIGLEGSRGSHPVEVEGQQAMGLLRCRLKQIPDGGVSFTHSAWKGWGEGLAPDALSWEGNQLPQENFSPFGDGLSIFTAFQFSSREAFSKAGAVITVDFALEYYKVPIEQAYEPDPIRYRSVMTREDFEGSRERDVRIERVVWEYWNGLGWARLFPMGEEEDFFTPDQTGVRVKRLTFRCPPDMESLLVGAAEGLFIRARIDKLSYLFSTKGHYIVPFVRHMEIGYRYDRPGLLPPGRGGAAPLRRLRGPPL
;
A
#
# COMPACT_ATOMS: atom_id res chain seq x y z
N MET A 1 -8.61 9.84 14.49
CA MET A 1 -8.53 10.44 15.84
C MET A 1 -9.29 11.75 15.85
N MET A 2 -10.13 11.99 16.84
CA MET A 2 -10.95 13.19 16.97
C MET A 2 -10.39 14.07 18.08
N ARG A 3 -9.94 15.31 17.77
CA ARG A 3 -9.47 16.26 18.78
C ARG A 3 -10.61 17.19 19.17
N LEU A 4 -10.86 17.29 20.47
CA LEU A 4 -11.79 18.24 21.04
C LEU A 4 -11.14 19.63 21.18
N HIS A 5 -11.96 20.69 21.10
CA HIS A 5 -11.53 22.09 21.01
C HIS A 5 -10.63 22.53 22.16
N HIS A 6 -9.64 23.41 21.87
CA HIS A 6 -8.73 24.00 22.86
C HIS A 6 -9.41 24.92 23.90
N ALA A 7 -10.64 25.38 23.65
CA ALA A 7 -11.39 26.23 24.59
C ALA A 7 -12.00 25.49 25.78
N LEU A 8 -12.02 24.15 25.75
CA LEU A 8 -12.52 23.36 26.88
C LEU A 8 -11.42 23.20 27.94
N SER A 9 -11.82 23.28 29.20
CA SER A 9 -10.91 22.93 30.29
C SER A 9 -10.51 21.47 30.21
N GLU A 10 -9.36 21.12 30.77
CA GLU A 10 -8.86 19.73 30.76
C GLU A 10 -9.87 18.75 31.38
N LYS A 11 -10.61 19.19 32.42
CA LYS A 11 -11.67 18.40 33.04
C LYS A 11 -12.84 18.16 32.09
N GLN A 12 -13.26 19.18 31.34
CA GLN A 12 -14.34 19.03 30.34
C GLN A 12 -13.92 18.13 29.17
N ARG A 13 -12.66 18.25 28.74
CA ARG A 13 -12.10 17.34 27.72
C ARG A 13 -12.15 15.87 28.17
N ARG A 14 -11.69 15.59 29.38
CA ARG A 14 -11.76 14.23 29.96
C ARG A 14 -13.21 13.72 30.01
N GLN A 15 -14.14 14.51 30.51
CA GLN A 15 -15.55 14.12 30.58
C GLN A 15 -16.14 13.78 29.21
N LEU A 16 -15.89 14.64 28.20
CA LEU A 16 -16.38 14.39 26.84
C LEU A 16 -15.72 13.17 26.20
N THR A 17 -14.42 12.98 26.46
CA THR A 17 -13.70 11.79 25.98
C THR A 17 -14.26 10.52 26.61
N GLU A 18 -14.55 10.54 27.91
CA GLU A 18 -15.20 9.42 28.60
C GLU A 18 -16.60 9.11 28.04
N VAL A 19 -17.41 10.12 27.73
CA VAL A 19 -18.72 9.95 27.11
C VAL A 19 -18.61 9.28 25.75
N PHE A 20 -17.66 9.71 24.91
CA PHE A 20 -17.51 9.18 23.56
C PHE A 20 -16.88 7.79 23.51
N SER A 21 -16.15 7.36 24.52
CA SER A 21 -15.59 6.02 24.62
C SER A 21 -16.49 5.03 25.39
N ASN A 22 -17.56 5.50 26.01
CA ASN A 22 -18.50 4.66 26.73
C ASN A 22 -19.61 4.17 25.80
N GLU A 23 -19.67 2.86 25.55
CA GLU A 23 -20.65 2.23 24.66
C GLU A 23 -22.11 2.45 25.11
N ASP A 24 -22.36 2.66 26.40
CA ASP A 24 -23.69 2.98 26.93
C ASP A 24 -24.14 4.40 26.59
N MET A 25 -23.19 5.30 26.33
CA MET A 25 -23.46 6.72 26.04
C MET A 25 -23.27 7.08 24.57
N ALA A 26 -22.33 6.45 23.88
CA ALA A 26 -22.02 6.73 22.50
C ALA A 26 -21.76 5.42 21.71
N GLN A 27 -22.39 5.27 20.57
CA GLN A 27 -22.18 4.15 19.68
C GLN A 27 -21.47 4.63 18.41
N TRP A 28 -20.27 4.10 18.18
CA TRP A 28 -19.48 4.38 16.99
C TRP A 28 -19.68 3.31 15.95
N GLU A 29 -19.96 3.72 14.72
CA GLU A 29 -20.25 2.84 13.60
C GLU A 29 -19.51 3.29 12.35
N TYR A 30 -19.13 2.33 11.50
CA TYR A 30 -18.58 2.55 10.19
C TYR A 30 -19.48 1.95 9.11
N HIS A 31 -19.43 2.51 7.91
CA HIS A 31 -20.29 2.06 6.81
C HIS A 31 -19.58 0.96 6.02
N THR A 32 -20.32 -0.13 5.77
CA THR A 32 -19.91 -1.29 4.95
C THR A 32 -20.90 -1.49 3.80
N GLN A 33 -20.67 -2.48 2.93
CA GLN A 33 -21.64 -2.87 1.90
C GLN A 33 -22.99 -3.26 2.49
N ASP A 34 -22.98 -3.90 3.68
CA ASP A 34 -24.19 -4.35 4.37
C ASP A 34 -24.83 -3.26 5.25
N GLY A 35 -24.32 -2.03 5.16
CA GLY A 35 -24.77 -0.89 5.97
C GLY A 35 -23.83 -0.55 7.13
N TRP A 36 -24.41 0.06 8.17
CA TRP A 36 -23.66 0.51 9.33
C TRP A 36 -23.34 -0.63 10.29
N LYS A 37 -22.06 -0.83 10.60
CA LYS A 37 -21.58 -1.78 11.60
C LYS A 37 -20.90 -1.08 12.76
N PRO A 38 -21.09 -1.53 14.02
CA PRO A 38 -20.37 -0.99 15.15
C PRO A 38 -18.88 -1.34 15.06
N PHE A 39 -18.03 -0.50 15.65
CA PHE A 39 -16.63 -0.86 15.87
C PHE A 39 -16.53 -1.95 16.92
N ASP A 40 -15.56 -2.85 16.75
CA ASP A 40 -15.32 -3.98 17.64
C ASP A 40 -14.82 -3.50 19.02
N ARG A 41 -14.10 -2.37 19.01
CA ARG A 41 -13.56 -1.77 20.23
C ARG A 41 -13.44 -0.25 20.08
N VAL A 42 -13.85 0.45 21.15
CA VAL A 42 -13.67 1.90 21.32
C VAL A 42 -12.86 2.13 22.59
N PHE A 43 -11.78 2.87 22.52
CA PHE A 43 -10.89 3.07 23.65
C PHE A 43 -10.30 4.48 23.66
N LEU A 44 -9.88 4.92 24.86
CA LEU A 44 -9.21 6.20 25.02
C LEU A 44 -7.72 6.08 24.73
N THR A 45 -7.20 7.08 24.07
CA THR A 45 -5.76 7.31 23.90
C THR A 45 -5.39 8.68 24.47
N GLU A 46 -4.10 8.92 24.70
CA GLU A 46 -3.63 10.24 25.14
C GLU A 46 -4.01 11.37 24.17
N GLU A 47 -4.18 11.02 22.89
CA GLU A 47 -4.48 11.97 21.82
C GLU A 47 -5.97 12.04 21.43
N GLY A 48 -6.84 11.16 21.96
CA GLY A 48 -8.27 11.12 21.62
C GLY A 48 -8.91 9.76 21.78
N ILE A 49 -9.83 9.41 20.87
CA ILE A 49 -10.58 8.15 20.86
C ILE A 49 -9.99 7.24 19.80
N GLY A 50 -9.59 6.03 20.18
CA GLY A 50 -9.21 4.94 19.29
C GLY A 50 -10.43 4.13 18.91
N LEU A 51 -10.56 3.80 17.64
CA LEU A 51 -11.63 2.97 17.08
C LEU A 51 -10.98 1.79 16.36
N GLU A 52 -11.32 0.59 16.76
CA GLU A 52 -10.86 -0.66 16.17
C GLU A 52 -12.05 -1.40 15.58
N GLY A 53 -11.92 -1.82 14.32
CA GLY A 53 -12.99 -2.50 13.60
C GLY A 53 -12.46 -3.50 12.60
N SER A 54 -13.25 -4.51 12.29
CA SER A 54 -12.92 -5.49 11.27
C SER A 54 -12.85 -4.87 9.89
N ARG A 55 -11.99 -5.44 9.03
CA ARG A 55 -11.71 -4.98 7.67
C ARG A 55 -12.99 -4.93 6.80
N GLY A 56 -13.16 -3.89 6.01
CA GLY A 56 -14.24 -3.85 5.03
C GLY A 56 -14.96 -2.51 4.85
N SER A 57 -14.27 -1.37 5.01
CA SER A 57 -14.86 -0.09 4.62
C SER A 57 -15.01 -0.04 3.09
N HIS A 58 -16.25 0.15 2.60
CA HIS A 58 -16.55 0.33 1.19
C HIS A 58 -16.78 1.80 0.85
N PRO A 59 -16.49 2.22 -0.40
CA PRO A 59 -16.86 3.55 -0.86
C PRO A 59 -18.37 3.73 -0.81
N VAL A 60 -18.81 4.91 -0.38
CA VAL A 60 -20.21 5.30 -0.34
C VAL A 60 -20.36 6.59 -1.11
N GLU A 61 -21.38 6.67 -1.95
CA GLU A 61 -21.71 7.92 -2.62
C GLU A 61 -22.43 8.87 -1.65
N VAL A 62 -21.81 10.03 -1.38
CA VAL A 62 -22.39 11.08 -0.58
C VAL A 62 -22.41 12.36 -1.40
N GLU A 63 -23.60 12.90 -1.65
CA GLU A 63 -23.79 14.13 -2.44
C GLU A 63 -23.12 14.07 -3.83
N GLY A 64 -23.13 12.91 -4.49
CA GLY A 64 -22.53 12.71 -5.81
C GLY A 64 -21.00 12.53 -5.81
N GLN A 65 -20.38 12.41 -4.64
CA GLN A 65 -18.97 12.13 -4.48
C GLN A 65 -18.75 10.78 -3.77
N GLN A 66 -17.80 9.99 -4.26
CA GLN A 66 -17.40 8.77 -3.57
C GLN A 66 -16.60 9.13 -2.32
N ALA A 67 -17.17 8.81 -1.16
CA ALA A 67 -16.51 8.95 0.14
C ALA A 67 -16.09 7.57 0.66
N MET A 68 -14.83 7.43 1.03
CA MET A 68 -14.32 6.23 1.69
C MET A 68 -14.36 6.41 3.21
N GLY A 69 -14.82 5.36 3.89
CA GLY A 69 -14.69 5.29 5.34
C GLY A 69 -15.61 6.24 6.11
N LEU A 70 -16.91 6.26 5.78
CA LEU A 70 -17.87 7.02 6.57
C LEU A 70 -17.97 6.46 7.98
N LEU A 71 -17.84 7.36 8.95
CA LEU A 71 -17.99 7.08 10.37
C LEU A 71 -19.15 7.91 10.93
N ARG A 72 -19.87 7.35 11.88
CA ARG A 72 -20.85 8.08 12.68
C ARG A 72 -20.73 7.73 14.16
N CYS A 73 -21.04 8.70 14.98
CA CYS A 73 -21.25 8.51 16.41
C CYS A 73 -22.72 8.81 16.73
N ARG A 74 -23.43 7.87 17.30
CA ARG A 74 -24.76 8.05 17.86
C ARG A 74 -24.63 8.28 19.35
N LEU A 75 -24.98 9.47 19.82
CA LEU A 75 -25.09 9.74 21.24
C LEU A 75 -26.44 9.27 21.76
N LYS A 76 -26.45 8.44 22.79
CA LYS A 76 -27.66 8.01 23.50
C LYS A 76 -28.13 9.09 24.50
N GLN A 77 -27.18 9.87 25.02
CA GLN A 77 -27.46 11.04 25.87
C GLN A 77 -26.63 12.23 25.37
N ILE A 78 -27.23 13.40 25.34
CA ILE A 78 -26.54 14.64 25.00
C ILE A 78 -25.99 15.24 26.29
N PRO A 79 -24.66 15.45 26.41
CA PRO A 79 -24.11 16.11 27.59
C PRO A 79 -24.66 17.51 27.77
N ASP A 80 -24.85 17.91 29.01
CA ASP A 80 -25.28 19.29 29.36
C ASP A 80 -24.28 20.31 28.82
N GLY A 81 -24.77 21.32 28.10
CA GLY A 81 -23.94 22.35 27.46
C GLY A 81 -23.61 22.13 26.00
N GLY A 82 -24.04 21.01 25.43
CA GLY A 82 -23.75 20.67 24.00
C GLY A 82 -22.29 20.32 23.73
N VAL A 83 -22.02 19.80 22.55
CA VAL A 83 -20.67 19.47 22.09
C VAL A 83 -20.39 20.19 20.78
N SER A 84 -19.32 20.95 20.73
CA SER A 84 -18.85 21.63 19.53
C SER A 84 -17.46 21.11 19.14
N PHE A 85 -17.32 20.70 17.89
CA PHE A 85 -16.05 20.27 17.31
C PHE A 85 -15.55 21.35 16.35
N THR A 86 -14.37 21.85 16.56
CA THR A 86 -13.74 22.86 15.66
C THR A 86 -12.67 22.23 14.79
N HIS A 87 -12.12 21.09 15.20
CA HIS A 87 -11.14 20.35 14.42
C HIS A 87 -11.45 18.87 14.53
N SER A 88 -11.48 18.21 13.39
CA SER A 88 -11.38 16.76 13.32
C SER A 88 -10.10 16.40 12.59
N ALA A 89 -9.34 15.45 13.11
CA ALA A 89 -8.21 14.88 12.43
C ALA A 89 -8.39 13.37 12.44
N TRP A 90 -8.22 12.75 11.28
CA TRP A 90 -8.31 11.33 11.14
C TRP A 90 -6.90 10.77 11.03
N LYS A 91 -6.57 9.86 11.92
CA LYS A 91 -5.37 9.05 11.82
C LYS A 91 -5.81 7.61 11.62
N GLY A 92 -5.33 7.01 10.56
CA GLY A 92 -5.51 5.58 10.30
C GLY A 92 -4.14 4.94 10.16
N TRP A 93 -4.01 3.72 10.62
CA TRP A 93 -2.82 2.92 10.39
C TRP A 93 -3.19 1.45 10.22
N GLY A 94 -2.37 0.74 9.50
CA GLY A 94 -2.39 -0.70 9.38
C GLY A 94 -0.95 -1.19 9.34
N GLU A 95 -0.69 -2.33 9.92
CA GLU A 95 0.62 -2.99 9.96
C GLU A 95 0.43 -4.47 9.68
N GLY A 96 1.44 -5.13 9.11
CA GLY A 96 1.40 -6.57 8.84
C GLY A 96 0.31 -6.99 7.85
N LEU A 97 -0.06 -6.11 6.89
CA LEU A 97 -1.05 -6.44 5.87
C LEU A 97 -0.41 -7.29 4.78
N ALA A 98 -1.02 -8.43 4.48
CA ALA A 98 -0.64 -9.18 3.30
C ALA A 98 -1.09 -8.43 2.02
N PRO A 99 -0.35 -8.50 0.91
CA PRO A 99 -0.82 -8.04 -0.39
C PRO A 99 -2.12 -8.75 -0.79
N ASP A 100 -3.05 -8.04 -1.45
CA ASP A 100 -4.27 -8.66 -1.96
C ASP A 100 -3.97 -9.56 -3.17
N ALA A 101 -3.00 -9.17 -3.99
CA ALA A 101 -2.52 -9.94 -5.13
C ALA A 101 -1.03 -9.69 -5.37
N LEU A 102 -0.35 -10.75 -5.81
CA LEU A 102 1.03 -10.74 -6.27
C LEU A 102 1.06 -11.35 -7.66
N SER A 103 1.77 -10.72 -8.59
CA SER A 103 1.84 -11.18 -9.97
C SER A 103 3.21 -10.94 -10.60
N TRP A 104 3.60 -11.84 -11.47
CA TRP A 104 4.73 -11.73 -12.38
C TRP A 104 4.26 -12.04 -13.80
N GLU A 105 4.41 -11.06 -14.69
CA GLU A 105 3.95 -11.17 -16.10
C GLU A 105 2.52 -11.72 -16.27
N GLY A 106 1.61 -11.29 -15.38
CA GLY A 106 0.20 -11.73 -15.41
C GLY A 106 -0.06 -13.08 -14.73
N ASN A 107 0.98 -13.82 -14.33
CA ASN A 107 0.84 -15.04 -13.54
C ASN A 107 0.75 -14.70 -12.06
N GLN A 108 -0.20 -15.29 -11.35
CA GLN A 108 -0.35 -15.12 -9.92
C GLN A 108 0.80 -15.80 -9.17
N LEU A 109 1.40 -15.08 -8.23
CA LEU A 109 2.42 -15.59 -7.31
C LEU A 109 1.80 -16.01 -5.97
N PRO A 110 2.42 -16.94 -5.24
CA PRO A 110 2.03 -17.27 -3.88
C PRO A 110 2.30 -16.07 -2.95
N GLN A 111 1.66 -16.04 -1.78
CA GLN A 111 1.82 -14.96 -0.79
C GLN A 111 3.20 -14.95 -0.10
N GLU A 112 3.87 -16.10 -0.10
CA GLU A 112 5.18 -16.28 0.52
C GLU A 112 6.06 -17.15 -0.38
N ASN A 113 7.38 -17.02 -0.22
CA ASN A 113 8.37 -17.87 -0.89
C ASN A 113 8.26 -17.84 -2.43
N PHE A 114 8.50 -16.69 -3.03
CA PHE A 114 8.38 -16.50 -4.47
C PHE A 114 9.55 -15.72 -5.08
N SER A 115 9.82 -15.97 -6.37
CA SER A 115 10.73 -15.17 -7.18
C SER A 115 9.94 -14.07 -7.89
N PRO A 116 10.15 -12.78 -7.55
CA PRO A 116 9.34 -11.69 -8.11
C PRO A 116 9.55 -11.49 -9.61
N PHE A 117 10.66 -11.98 -10.18
CA PHE A 117 11.00 -11.85 -11.59
C PHE A 117 11.21 -13.21 -12.27
N GLY A 118 10.77 -14.32 -11.64
CA GLY A 118 11.03 -15.68 -12.13
C GLY A 118 12.48 -16.12 -11.98
N ASP A 119 12.85 -17.22 -12.62
CA ASP A 119 14.19 -17.83 -12.52
C ASP A 119 15.19 -17.26 -13.55
N GLY A 120 14.71 -16.52 -14.54
CA GLY A 120 15.53 -15.86 -15.55
C GLY A 120 15.31 -14.35 -15.54
N LEU A 121 16.41 -13.57 -15.48
CA LEU A 121 16.31 -12.12 -15.48
C LEU A 121 16.27 -11.56 -16.90
N SER A 122 15.28 -10.75 -17.19
CA SER A 122 15.12 -10.03 -18.45
C SER A 122 14.75 -8.56 -18.21
N ILE A 123 15.25 -7.67 -19.07
CA ILE A 123 14.83 -6.27 -19.03
C ILE A 123 13.33 -6.17 -19.37
N PHE A 124 12.66 -5.20 -18.74
CA PHE A 124 11.22 -4.93 -18.82
C PHE A 124 10.31 -5.93 -18.11
N THR A 125 10.84 -7.06 -17.61
CA THR A 125 10.09 -7.94 -16.71
C THR A 125 9.63 -7.17 -15.48
N ALA A 126 8.39 -7.38 -15.07
CA ALA A 126 7.77 -6.63 -13.98
C ALA A 126 7.12 -7.54 -12.93
N PHE A 127 7.44 -7.27 -11.68
CA PHE A 127 6.73 -7.77 -10.51
C PHE A 127 5.66 -6.76 -10.10
N GLN A 128 4.46 -7.23 -9.81
CA GLN A 128 3.30 -6.41 -9.48
C GLN A 128 2.65 -6.88 -8.17
N PHE A 129 2.19 -5.94 -7.38
CA PHE A 129 1.44 -6.24 -6.16
C PHE A 129 0.36 -5.20 -5.91
N SER A 130 -0.69 -5.60 -5.20
CA SER A 130 -1.81 -4.74 -4.87
C SER A 130 -2.16 -4.77 -3.40
N SER A 131 -2.73 -3.67 -2.91
CA SER A 131 -3.37 -3.59 -1.61
C SER A 131 -4.49 -2.55 -1.67
N ARG A 132 -5.74 -3.01 -1.67
CA ARG A 132 -6.89 -2.10 -1.68
C ARG A 132 -6.93 -1.27 -0.40
N GLU A 133 -6.66 -1.90 0.74
CA GLU A 133 -6.68 -1.18 2.02
C GLU A 133 -5.64 -0.07 2.09
N ALA A 134 -4.39 -0.35 1.78
CA ALA A 134 -3.31 0.62 1.89
C ALA A 134 -3.36 1.67 0.77
N PHE A 135 -3.53 1.24 -0.48
CA PHE A 135 -3.40 2.10 -1.66
C PHE A 135 -4.65 2.92 -1.98
N SER A 136 -5.79 2.64 -1.35
CA SER A 136 -6.96 3.52 -1.43
C SER A 136 -6.84 4.81 -0.61
N LYS A 137 -5.79 4.97 0.18
CA LYS A 137 -5.60 6.11 1.09
C LYS A 137 -4.63 7.11 0.50
N ALA A 138 -5.10 7.90 -0.46
CA ALA A 138 -4.33 8.94 -1.11
C ALA A 138 -3.58 9.84 -0.11
N GLY A 139 -2.27 9.98 -0.28
CA GLY A 139 -1.40 10.76 0.61
C GLY A 139 -0.94 10.04 1.88
N ALA A 140 -1.40 8.80 2.15
CA ALA A 140 -0.86 7.99 3.24
C ALA A 140 0.62 7.71 3.03
N VAL A 141 1.38 7.60 4.11
CA VAL A 141 2.73 7.03 4.07
C VAL A 141 2.59 5.52 4.07
N ILE A 142 3.03 4.89 3.01
CA ILE A 142 3.03 3.44 2.83
C ILE A 142 4.42 2.92 3.12
N THR A 143 4.48 1.79 3.81
CA THR A 143 5.70 1.01 3.99
C THR A 143 5.47 -0.40 3.46
N VAL A 144 6.43 -0.92 2.72
CA VAL A 144 6.40 -2.30 2.24
C VAL A 144 7.70 -2.97 2.64
N ASP A 145 7.60 -3.98 3.48
CA ASP A 145 8.74 -4.75 3.96
C ASP A 145 8.88 -6.02 3.15
N PHE A 146 10.06 -6.24 2.60
CA PHE A 146 10.42 -7.43 1.83
C PHE A 146 11.52 -8.20 2.58
N ALA A 147 11.24 -9.41 3.00
CA ALA A 147 12.28 -10.34 3.45
C ALA A 147 12.94 -10.98 2.21
N LEU A 148 14.04 -10.37 1.77
CA LEU A 148 14.75 -10.72 0.53
C LEU A 148 15.96 -11.61 0.80
N GLU A 149 16.18 -12.57 -0.09
CA GLU A 149 17.43 -13.30 -0.26
C GLU A 149 17.73 -13.47 -1.76
N TYR A 150 18.90 -14.02 -2.10
CA TYR A 150 19.32 -14.15 -3.49
C TYR A 150 19.82 -15.56 -3.76
N TYR A 151 19.36 -16.14 -4.88
CA TYR A 151 19.79 -17.46 -5.35
C TYR A 151 20.58 -17.33 -6.65
N LYS A 152 21.49 -18.28 -6.82
CA LYS A 152 22.20 -18.47 -8.08
C LYS A 152 21.47 -19.52 -8.92
N VAL A 153 20.95 -19.10 -10.06
CA VAL A 153 20.30 -19.96 -11.03
C VAL A 153 21.21 -20.08 -12.25
N PRO A 154 21.65 -21.30 -12.65
CA PRO A 154 22.51 -21.47 -13.81
C PRO A 154 21.84 -20.92 -15.06
N ILE A 155 22.60 -20.26 -15.93
CA ILE A 155 22.14 -19.85 -17.24
C ILE A 155 22.20 -21.09 -18.13
N GLU A 156 21.04 -21.69 -18.40
CA GLU A 156 20.91 -22.77 -19.31
C GLU A 156 21.02 -22.25 -20.75
N GLN A 157 21.97 -22.78 -21.51
CA GLN A 157 22.05 -22.50 -22.94
C GLN A 157 20.89 -23.20 -23.66
N ALA A 158 19.87 -22.43 -24.03
CA ALA A 158 18.77 -22.96 -24.84
C ALA A 158 19.20 -23.37 -26.28
N TYR A 159 20.42 -23.00 -26.67
CA TYR A 159 20.93 -23.26 -28.03
C TYR A 159 22.46 -23.31 -28.04
N GLU A 160 23.06 -24.42 -28.39
CA GLU A 160 24.45 -24.49 -28.83
C GLU A 160 24.50 -23.94 -30.28
N PRO A 161 25.06 -22.77 -30.53
CA PRO A 161 25.21 -22.28 -31.89
C PRO A 161 26.10 -23.23 -32.66
N ASP A 162 25.65 -23.65 -33.86
CA ASP A 162 26.45 -24.42 -34.80
C ASP A 162 27.81 -23.71 -35.00
N PRO A 163 28.92 -24.28 -34.54
CA PRO A 163 30.22 -23.60 -34.53
C PRO A 163 30.71 -23.21 -35.94
N ILE A 164 30.12 -23.80 -36.97
CA ILE A 164 30.52 -23.55 -38.36
C ILE A 164 29.85 -22.30 -38.93
N ARG A 165 28.62 -22.00 -38.55
CA ARG A 165 27.85 -20.84 -39.06
C ARG A 165 28.28 -19.48 -38.51
N TYR A 166 28.85 -19.44 -37.34
CA TYR A 166 29.16 -18.16 -36.65
C TYR A 166 30.65 -17.78 -36.66
N ARG A 167 31.52 -18.67 -37.13
CA ARG A 167 32.97 -18.43 -37.18
C ARG A 167 33.40 -17.22 -38.04
N SER A 168 32.58 -16.83 -38.99
CA SER A 168 32.86 -15.73 -39.92
C SER A 168 32.33 -14.37 -39.46
N VAL A 169 31.55 -14.31 -38.35
CA VAL A 169 30.85 -13.10 -37.89
C VAL A 169 31.33 -12.62 -36.51
N MET A 170 31.92 -13.53 -35.71
CA MET A 170 32.38 -13.17 -34.36
C MET A 170 33.77 -12.57 -34.38
N THR A 171 33.91 -11.38 -33.86
CA THR A 171 35.21 -10.74 -33.63
C THR A 171 35.91 -11.39 -32.43
N ARG A 172 37.23 -11.16 -32.30
CA ARG A 172 38.05 -11.69 -31.20
C ARG A 172 37.51 -11.27 -29.80
N GLU A 173 36.88 -10.10 -29.75
CA GLU A 173 36.25 -9.54 -28.54
C GLU A 173 35.00 -10.33 -28.14
N ASP A 174 34.26 -10.88 -29.11
CA ASP A 174 33.06 -11.70 -28.81
C ASP A 174 33.44 -13.05 -28.20
N PHE A 175 34.65 -13.59 -28.49
CA PHE A 175 35.20 -14.80 -27.87
C PHE A 175 35.68 -14.57 -26.42
N GLU A 176 36.10 -13.36 -26.06
CA GLU A 176 36.43 -13.02 -24.67
C GLU A 176 35.16 -12.91 -23.80
N GLY A 177 33.98 -12.77 -24.41
CA GLY A 177 32.67 -12.82 -23.77
C GLY A 177 32.25 -14.17 -23.19
N SER A 178 33.04 -15.23 -23.42
CA SER A 178 32.79 -16.56 -22.85
C SER A 178 33.20 -16.73 -21.37
N ARG A 179 33.59 -15.63 -20.71
CA ARG A 179 33.83 -15.68 -19.25
C ARG A 179 32.50 -15.85 -18.53
N GLU A 180 32.51 -16.75 -17.55
CA GLU A 180 31.37 -16.88 -16.62
C GLU A 180 31.08 -15.53 -15.98
N ARG A 181 29.86 -15.05 -16.17
CA ARG A 181 29.41 -13.76 -15.63
C ARG A 181 28.08 -13.94 -14.93
N ASP A 182 28.04 -13.54 -13.68
CA ASP A 182 26.79 -13.49 -12.93
C ASP A 182 25.96 -12.27 -13.39
N VAL A 183 24.77 -12.54 -13.90
CA VAL A 183 23.79 -11.51 -14.30
C VAL A 183 22.95 -11.16 -13.09
N ARG A 184 22.90 -9.88 -12.75
CA ARG A 184 22.12 -9.35 -11.61
C ARG A 184 21.35 -8.11 -12.00
N ILE A 185 20.31 -7.83 -11.24
CA ILE A 185 19.56 -6.59 -11.37
C ILE A 185 20.43 -5.44 -10.86
N GLU A 186 20.64 -4.42 -11.67
CA GLU A 186 21.31 -3.18 -11.28
C GLU A 186 20.31 -2.04 -11.06
N ARG A 187 19.19 -2.07 -11.80
CA ARG A 187 18.19 -1.02 -11.67
C ARG A 187 16.79 -1.55 -11.94
N VAL A 188 15.86 -1.14 -11.09
CA VAL A 188 14.42 -1.27 -11.30
C VAL A 188 13.77 0.10 -11.34
N VAL A 189 12.61 0.19 -11.97
CA VAL A 189 11.75 1.37 -11.93
C VAL A 189 10.47 0.99 -11.19
N TRP A 190 10.17 1.72 -10.14
CA TRP A 190 8.92 1.59 -9.42
C TRP A 190 7.85 2.46 -10.07
N GLU A 191 6.71 1.86 -10.36
CA GLU A 191 5.60 2.48 -11.07
C GLU A 191 4.27 2.09 -10.43
N TYR A 192 3.25 2.96 -10.57
CA TYR A 192 1.87 2.70 -10.18
C TYR A 192 0.93 2.97 -11.35
N TRP A 193 -0.24 2.34 -11.35
CA TRP A 193 -1.23 2.55 -12.38
C TRP A 193 -2.13 3.75 -12.04
N ASN A 194 -2.27 4.71 -12.98
CA ASN A 194 -3.07 5.93 -12.81
C ASN A 194 -4.28 6.02 -13.75
N GLY A 195 -4.71 4.88 -14.31
CA GLY A 195 -5.82 4.83 -15.27
C GLY A 195 -5.43 5.12 -16.72
N LEU A 196 -4.39 5.90 -16.96
CA LEU A 196 -3.88 6.23 -18.30
C LEU A 196 -2.64 5.44 -18.67
N GLY A 197 -1.88 5.01 -17.66
CA GLY A 197 -0.62 4.32 -17.85
C GLY A 197 0.12 4.07 -16.53
N TRP A 198 1.31 3.47 -16.66
CA TRP A 198 2.21 3.29 -15.55
C TRP A 198 3.03 4.56 -15.31
N ALA A 199 2.75 5.24 -14.21
CA ALA A 199 3.44 6.45 -13.77
C ALA A 199 4.56 6.09 -12.79
N ARG A 200 5.65 6.84 -12.77
CA ARG A 200 6.75 6.64 -11.82
C ARG A 200 6.29 6.93 -10.38
N LEU A 201 6.63 6.03 -9.47
CA LEU A 201 6.34 6.18 -8.05
C LEU A 201 7.38 7.04 -7.34
N PHE A 202 8.65 6.96 -7.76
CA PHE A 202 9.78 7.70 -7.21
C PHE A 202 10.43 8.59 -8.27
N PRO A 203 11.08 9.69 -7.85
CA PRO A 203 12.00 10.43 -8.69
C PRO A 203 13.10 9.53 -9.26
N MET A 204 13.72 9.98 -10.35
CA MET A 204 14.83 9.25 -10.96
C MET A 204 16.01 9.17 -9.99
N GLY A 205 16.59 7.97 -9.84
CA GLY A 205 17.69 7.69 -8.93
C GLY A 205 17.31 7.24 -7.54
N GLU A 206 16.02 7.33 -7.15
CA GLU A 206 15.54 6.86 -5.86
C GLU A 206 15.01 5.43 -5.95
N GLU A 207 15.38 4.56 -4.97
CA GLU A 207 14.95 3.16 -4.83
C GLU A 207 15.20 2.27 -6.07
N GLU A 208 16.05 2.74 -7.00
CA GLU A 208 16.34 2.02 -8.24
C GLU A 208 17.20 0.76 -8.01
N ASP A 209 18.02 0.72 -6.96
CA ASP A 209 18.90 -0.39 -6.56
C ASP A 209 18.24 -1.37 -5.58
N PHE A 210 16.94 -1.26 -5.36
CA PHE A 210 16.21 -2.03 -4.34
C PHE A 210 16.45 -3.54 -4.43
N PHE A 211 16.47 -4.11 -5.63
CA PHE A 211 16.73 -5.54 -5.88
C PHE A 211 18.18 -5.85 -6.24
N THR A 212 19.09 -4.91 -6.10
CA THR A 212 20.51 -5.17 -6.29
C THR A 212 21.05 -5.98 -5.11
N PRO A 213 21.72 -7.14 -5.36
CA PRO A 213 22.28 -7.95 -4.30
C PRO A 213 23.44 -7.22 -3.60
N ASP A 214 23.32 -7.01 -2.31
CA ASP A 214 24.31 -6.30 -1.50
C ASP A 214 25.10 -7.23 -0.57
N GLN A 215 24.48 -8.31 -0.10
CA GLN A 215 25.11 -9.29 0.81
C GLN A 215 24.42 -10.66 0.75
N THR A 216 25.03 -11.65 1.42
CA THR A 216 24.49 -13.01 1.58
C THR A 216 23.50 -13.09 2.76
N GLY A 217 22.43 -13.86 2.59
CA GLY A 217 21.42 -14.15 3.61
C GLY A 217 20.15 -13.33 3.48
N VAL A 218 19.14 -13.72 4.27
CA VAL A 218 17.82 -13.04 4.27
C VAL A 218 17.93 -11.66 4.93
N ARG A 219 17.40 -10.64 4.27
CA ARG A 219 17.33 -9.28 4.80
C ARG A 219 15.98 -8.67 4.56
N VAL A 220 15.54 -7.86 5.51
CA VAL A 220 14.37 -7.04 5.34
C VAL A 220 14.79 -5.72 4.69
N LYS A 221 14.33 -5.49 3.46
CA LYS A 221 14.41 -4.20 2.78
C LYS A 221 13.04 -3.53 2.85
N ARG A 222 13.03 -2.25 3.18
CA ARG A 222 11.82 -1.45 3.33
C ARG A 222 11.71 -0.42 2.22
N LEU A 223 10.60 -0.49 1.50
CA LEU A 223 10.18 0.52 0.54
C LEU A 223 9.23 1.49 1.24
N THR A 224 9.47 2.81 1.15
CA THR A 224 8.60 3.81 1.78
C THR A 224 8.23 4.88 0.77
N PHE A 225 6.92 5.16 0.63
CA PHE A 225 6.44 6.17 -0.31
C PHE A 225 5.12 6.81 0.17
N ARG A 226 4.74 7.91 -0.45
CA ARG A 226 3.40 8.48 -0.30
C ARG A 226 2.47 7.88 -1.34
N CYS A 227 1.31 7.38 -0.89
CA CYS A 227 0.28 6.85 -1.78
C CYS A 227 -0.14 7.93 -2.78
N PRO A 228 0.02 7.71 -4.09
CA PRO A 228 -0.40 8.67 -5.10
C PRO A 228 -1.91 8.95 -5.04
N PRO A 229 -2.33 10.20 -5.30
CA PRO A 229 -3.75 10.56 -5.24
C PRO A 229 -4.58 10.11 -6.44
N ASP A 230 -3.91 9.72 -7.51
CA ASP A 230 -4.46 9.37 -8.82
C ASP A 230 -4.30 7.89 -9.17
N MET A 231 -4.14 7.03 -8.16
CA MET A 231 -4.15 5.58 -8.39
C MET A 231 -5.52 5.11 -8.84
N GLU A 232 -5.55 4.30 -9.90
CA GLU A 232 -6.76 3.72 -10.47
C GLU A 232 -6.70 2.19 -10.45
N SER A 233 -7.88 1.56 -10.51
CA SER A 233 -7.99 0.10 -10.55
C SER A 233 -7.49 -0.45 -11.89
N LEU A 234 -6.78 -1.56 -11.83
CA LEU A 234 -6.26 -2.31 -12.98
C LEU A 234 -6.57 -3.79 -12.80
N LEU A 235 -6.89 -4.46 -13.89
CA LEU A 235 -7.00 -5.91 -13.94
C LEU A 235 -5.64 -6.51 -14.35
N VAL A 236 -5.04 -7.28 -13.46
CA VAL A 236 -3.78 -8.01 -13.71
C VAL A 236 -4.03 -9.50 -13.54
N GLY A 237 -3.94 -10.26 -14.63
CA GLY A 237 -4.36 -11.66 -14.63
C GLY A 237 -5.85 -11.77 -14.25
N ALA A 238 -6.14 -12.43 -13.13
CA ALA A 238 -7.50 -12.58 -12.60
C ALA A 238 -7.82 -11.61 -11.44
N ALA A 239 -6.87 -10.78 -11.02
CA ALA A 239 -7.02 -9.88 -9.89
C ALA A 239 -7.26 -8.44 -10.33
N GLU A 240 -8.32 -7.83 -9.81
CA GLU A 240 -8.59 -6.41 -9.98
C GLU A 240 -8.20 -5.66 -8.70
N GLY A 241 -7.42 -4.58 -8.83
CA GLY A 241 -6.94 -3.84 -7.67
C GLY A 241 -6.14 -2.60 -8.02
N LEU A 242 -5.63 -1.94 -6.97
CA LEU A 242 -4.68 -0.84 -7.08
C LEU A 242 -3.27 -1.43 -7.09
N PHE A 243 -2.58 -1.30 -8.22
CA PHE A 243 -1.31 -1.98 -8.44
C PHE A 243 -0.12 -1.05 -8.44
N ILE A 244 0.95 -1.52 -7.80
CA ILE A 244 2.31 -1.01 -7.92
C ILE A 244 3.15 -2.09 -8.58
N ARG A 245 4.14 -1.70 -9.38
CA ARG A 245 5.08 -2.62 -9.98
C ARG A 245 6.53 -2.17 -9.84
N ALA A 246 7.42 -3.16 -9.72
CA ALA A 246 8.84 -3.01 -9.96
C ALA A 246 9.17 -3.60 -11.33
N ARG A 247 9.69 -2.79 -12.25
CA ARG A 247 10.10 -3.23 -13.58
C ARG A 247 11.61 -3.19 -13.71
N ILE A 248 12.22 -4.27 -14.17
CA ILE A 248 13.66 -4.31 -14.44
C ILE A 248 13.98 -3.35 -15.58
N ASP A 249 14.86 -2.39 -15.32
CA ASP A 249 15.31 -1.40 -16.30
C ASP A 249 16.76 -1.63 -16.74
N LYS A 250 17.60 -2.20 -15.86
CA LYS A 250 19.00 -2.48 -16.17
C LYS A 250 19.49 -3.74 -15.48
N LEU A 251 20.19 -4.56 -16.24
CA LEU A 251 20.95 -5.71 -15.77
C LEU A 251 22.45 -5.43 -15.89
N SER A 252 23.27 -6.10 -15.08
CA SER A 252 24.74 -6.01 -15.15
C SER A 252 25.30 -6.42 -16.52
N TYR A 253 24.63 -7.39 -17.14
CA TYR A 253 24.90 -7.86 -18.49
C TYR A 253 23.57 -8.20 -19.18
N LEU A 254 23.41 -7.79 -20.43
CA LEU A 254 22.21 -8.09 -21.21
C LEU A 254 22.19 -9.55 -21.72
N PHE A 255 23.37 -10.07 -22.01
CA PHE A 255 23.55 -11.43 -22.47
C PHE A 255 24.73 -12.06 -21.76
N SER A 256 24.54 -13.27 -21.28
CA SER A 256 25.60 -14.16 -20.84
C SER A 256 25.28 -15.56 -21.31
N THR A 257 26.27 -16.24 -21.88
CA THR A 257 26.13 -17.64 -22.30
C THR A 257 26.57 -18.62 -21.23
N LYS A 258 27.29 -18.13 -20.21
CA LYS A 258 27.78 -18.94 -19.08
C LYS A 258 27.75 -18.10 -17.82
N GLY A 259 27.42 -18.76 -16.70
CA GLY A 259 27.35 -18.12 -15.38
C GLY A 259 26.00 -18.34 -14.72
N HIS A 260 25.57 -17.42 -13.88
CA HIS A 260 24.35 -17.55 -13.12
C HIS A 260 23.54 -16.26 -13.18
N TYR A 261 22.23 -16.39 -13.13
CA TYR A 261 21.36 -15.31 -12.70
C TYR A 261 21.40 -15.21 -11.18
N ILE A 262 21.63 -14.01 -10.64
CA ILE A 262 21.46 -13.72 -9.21
C ILE A 262 20.03 -13.23 -9.02
N VAL A 263 19.14 -14.15 -8.71
CA VAL A 263 17.68 -13.93 -8.67
C VAL A 263 17.26 -13.54 -7.27
N PRO A 264 16.53 -12.41 -7.09
CA PRO A 264 15.93 -12.09 -5.82
C PRO A 264 14.78 -13.07 -5.50
N PHE A 265 14.68 -13.45 -4.24
CA PHE A 265 13.64 -14.31 -3.72
C PHE A 265 13.03 -13.65 -2.49
N VAL A 266 11.71 -13.56 -2.47
CA VAL A 266 10.94 -12.96 -1.38
C VAL A 266 10.40 -14.07 -0.49
N ARG A 267 10.89 -14.13 0.75
CA ARG A 267 10.39 -15.07 1.76
C ARG A 267 9.03 -14.64 2.27
N HIS A 268 8.89 -13.34 2.53
CA HIS A 268 7.70 -12.75 3.07
C HIS A 268 7.61 -11.28 2.68
N MET A 269 6.39 -10.78 2.53
CA MET A 269 6.10 -9.39 2.20
C MET A 269 4.97 -8.87 3.06
N GLU A 270 5.17 -7.72 3.69
CA GLU A 270 4.17 -7.04 4.52
C GLU A 270 3.98 -5.59 4.09
N ILE A 271 2.75 -5.12 4.17
CA ILE A 271 2.40 -3.74 3.87
C ILE A 271 1.90 -3.07 5.14
N GLY A 272 2.43 -1.86 5.40
CA GLY A 272 1.93 -0.97 6.43
C GLY A 272 1.53 0.37 5.85
N TYR A 273 0.65 1.09 6.55
CA TYR A 273 0.33 2.46 6.18
C TYR A 273 0.10 3.34 7.41
N ARG A 274 0.40 4.62 7.23
CA ARG A 274 0.02 5.72 8.15
C ARG A 274 -0.69 6.80 7.35
N TYR A 275 -1.90 7.09 7.77
CA TYR A 275 -2.75 8.06 7.13
C TYR A 275 -3.17 9.14 8.13
N ASP A 276 -2.66 10.35 7.91
CA ASP A 276 -3.02 11.53 8.68
C ASP A 276 -3.74 12.51 7.76
N ARG A 277 -5.03 12.69 7.94
CA ARG A 277 -5.81 13.69 7.19
C ARG A 277 -6.42 14.69 8.16
N PRO A 278 -6.16 16.00 8.01
CA PRO A 278 -6.98 17.00 8.68
C PRO A 278 -8.42 16.78 8.22
N GLY A 279 -9.33 16.59 9.17
CA GLY A 279 -10.75 16.46 8.88
C GLY A 279 -11.26 17.74 8.24
N LEU A 280 -11.93 17.63 7.11
CA LEU A 280 -12.73 18.69 6.57
C LEU A 280 -13.98 18.81 7.46
N LEU A 281 -14.00 19.81 8.34
CA LEU A 281 -15.27 20.29 8.86
C LEU A 281 -15.97 20.99 7.69
N PRO A 282 -17.26 20.73 7.48
CA PRO A 282 -18.02 21.51 6.50
C PRO A 282 -17.81 23.00 6.85
N PRO A 283 -17.68 23.90 5.86
CA PRO A 283 -17.48 25.32 6.10
C PRO A 283 -18.64 25.82 6.97
N GLY A 284 -18.37 25.92 8.29
CA GLY A 284 -19.31 26.45 9.23
C GLY A 284 -19.54 27.90 8.86
N ARG A 285 -20.73 28.28 8.44
CA ARG A 285 -21.23 29.62 8.74
C ARG A 285 -21.04 29.73 10.25
N GLY A 286 -20.26 30.71 10.73
CA GLY A 286 -19.91 30.88 12.15
C GLY A 286 -21.13 30.96 13.07
N GLY A 287 -21.57 29.79 13.45
CA GLY A 287 -22.67 29.51 14.35
C GLY A 287 -22.70 28.00 14.55
N ALA A 288 -22.76 27.58 15.82
CA ALA A 288 -22.89 26.18 16.18
C ALA A 288 -23.95 25.52 15.29
N ALA A 289 -23.56 24.53 14.50
CA ALA A 289 -24.53 23.77 13.72
C ALA A 289 -25.49 23.08 14.70
N PRO A 290 -26.79 23.37 14.65
CA PRO A 290 -27.73 22.73 15.56
C PRO A 290 -27.74 21.23 15.22
N LEU A 291 -27.57 20.39 16.23
CA LEU A 291 -27.80 18.96 16.14
C LEU A 291 -29.20 18.75 15.57
N ARG A 292 -29.32 18.37 14.29
CA ARG A 292 -30.61 18.00 13.71
C ARG A 292 -31.11 16.75 14.44
N ARG A 293 -32.18 16.92 15.20
CA ARG A 293 -32.97 15.77 15.66
C ARG A 293 -33.49 15.06 14.42
N LEU A 294 -32.91 13.91 14.09
CA LEU A 294 -33.55 12.97 13.17
C LEU A 294 -34.80 12.46 13.89
N ARG A 295 -35.97 12.94 13.48
CA ARG A 295 -37.24 12.32 13.88
C ARG A 295 -37.22 10.91 13.30
N GLY A 296 -37.32 9.90 14.14
CA GLY A 296 -37.61 8.55 13.73
C GLY A 296 -38.94 8.51 12.96
N PRO A 297 -39.15 7.50 12.08
CA PRO A 297 -40.45 7.31 11.44
C PRO A 297 -41.54 7.14 12.51
N PRO A 298 -42.75 7.63 12.28
CA PRO A 298 -43.89 7.34 13.18
C PRO A 298 -44.14 5.85 13.20
N LEU A 299 -44.52 5.34 14.37
CA LEU A 299 -44.94 3.97 14.64
C LEU A 299 -46.12 3.56 13.74
#